data_7f7926226c95dc83ef7e61608d0a58bc
#
_entry.id   7f7926226c95dc83ef7e61608d0a58bc
#
_cell.length_a   1.000
_cell.length_b   1.000
_cell.length_c   1.000
_cell.angle_alpha   90.00
_cell.angle_beta   90.00
_cell.angle_gamma   90.00
#
_symmetry.space_group_name_H-M   'P 1'
#
loop_
_entity.id
_entity.type
_entity.pdbx_description
1 polymer ?
#
loop_
_entity_poly.entity_id
_entity_poly.type
_entity_poly.pdbx_seq_one_letter_code
_entity_poly.pdbx_strand_id
1 'polypeptide(L)'
;MDETVYLYKGEVFYFKDSPLKFDESYSYYPDGALVVCRGKIIEAGAYENIKERYPEAFVTDYSGKLLMPGLIDSHIHYPQSEMIGMYGKQLLDWLNEYTYPTEEAFGDSEYAGRVARFFVNELFRNGTTACMAYATVHKESVNALFSVASEYNMQMLTGKVLMNRNAPQSLMDTEESGEADS
;
A
#
# COMPACT_ATOMS: atom_id res chain seq x y z
N MET A 1 -7.08 -21.38 17.59
CA MET A 1 -6.93 -20.03 16.99
C MET A 1 -7.18 -19.05 18.12
N ASP A 2 -6.35 -18.03 18.24
CA ASP A 2 -6.50 -17.02 19.29
C ASP A 2 -7.79 -16.23 19.07
N GLU A 3 -8.72 -16.28 20.04
CA GLU A 3 -10.00 -15.56 20.03
C GLU A 3 -9.93 -14.28 20.86
N THR A 4 -8.71 -13.83 21.18
CA THR A 4 -8.50 -12.63 21.96
C THR A 4 -9.11 -11.42 21.25
N VAL A 5 -9.90 -10.66 22.01
CA VAL A 5 -10.55 -9.44 21.53
C VAL A 5 -9.73 -8.25 22.00
N TYR A 6 -9.38 -7.38 21.06
CA TYR A 6 -8.68 -6.13 21.31
C TYR A 6 -9.60 -4.95 21.05
N LEU A 7 -9.55 -3.96 21.91
CA LEU A 7 -10.33 -2.73 21.81
C LEU A 7 -9.37 -1.56 21.72
N TYR A 8 -9.46 -0.81 20.64
CA TYR A 8 -8.67 0.40 20.41
C TYR A 8 -9.57 1.60 20.60
N LYS A 9 -9.39 2.32 21.72
CA LYS A 9 -10.13 3.56 22.03
C LYS A 9 -9.48 4.77 21.36
N GLY A 10 -10.29 5.68 20.79
CA GLY A 10 -9.85 6.93 20.15
C GLY A 10 -10.98 7.62 19.43
N GLU A 11 -10.67 8.70 18.71
CA GLU A 11 -11.63 9.26 17.76
C GLU A 11 -11.71 8.32 16.56
N VAL A 12 -12.90 7.83 16.22
CA VAL A 12 -13.08 6.86 15.12
C VAL A 12 -13.79 7.52 13.95
N PHE A 13 -13.17 7.43 12.77
CA PHE A 13 -13.72 7.93 11.52
C PHE A 13 -13.61 6.89 10.41
N TYR A 14 -14.69 6.67 9.65
CA TYR A 14 -14.66 5.85 8.45
C TYR A 14 -15.81 6.16 7.49
N PHE A 15 -15.62 5.85 6.21
CA PHE A 15 -16.68 5.95 5.22
C PHE A 15 -17.53 4.67 5.19
N LYS A 16 -18.85 4.83 5.16
CA LYS A 16 -19.85 3.77 4.96
C LYS A 16 -20.22 3.60 3.49
N ASP A 17 -20.09 4.68 2.74
CA ASP A 17 -20.45 4.76 1.33
C ASP A 17 -19.62 5.86 0.63
N SER A 18 -19.86 6.07 -0.66
CA SER A 18 -19.17 7.08 -1.46
C SER A 18 -19.57 8.50 -1.05
N PRO A 19 -18.63 9.35 -0.61
CA PRO A 19 -18.92 10.75 -0.28
C PRO A 19 -19.29 11.60 -1.51
N LEU A 20 -19.06 11.07 -2.72
CA LEU A 20 -19.47 11.72 -3.96
C LEU A 20 -20.94 11.49 -4.30
N LYS A 21 -21.60 10.57 -3.61
CA LYS A 21 -23.01 10.18 -3.88
C LYS A 21 -23.94 10.50 -2.72
N PHE A 22 -23.43 10.49 -1.50
CA PHE A 22 -24.25 10.56 -0.29
C PHE A 22 -23.62 11.49 0.75
N ASP A 23 -24.39 12.48 1.21
CA ASP A 23 -23.94 13.47 2.23
C ASP A 23 -23.61 12.80 3.57
N GLU A 24 -24.37 11.76 3.96
CA GLU A 24 -24.16 10.99 5.20
C GLU A 24 -23.36 9.71 4.99
N SER A 25 -22.34 9.78 4.14
CA SER A 25 -21.52 8.62 3.74
C SER A 25 -20.50 8.18 4.78
N TYR A 26 -20.33 8.88 5.88
CA TYR A 26 -19.32 8.58 6.90
C TYR A 26 -19.92 8.33 8.28
N SER A 27 -19.09 7.78 9.16
CA SER A 27 -19.34 7.72 10.61
C SER A 27 -18.19 8.38 11.33
N TYR A 28 -18.52 9.16 12.37
CA TYR A 28 -17.54 9.77 13.25
C TYR A 28 -17.97 9.63 14.71
N TYR A 29 -17.08 9.11 15.55
CA TYR A 29 -17.27 8.93 16.98
C TYR A 29 -16.14 9.64 17.71
N PRO A 30 -16.38 10.81 18.33
CA PRO A 30 -15.33 11.58 19.03
C PRO A 30 -14.78 10.88 20.27
N ASP A 31 -15.56 10.01 20.90
CA ASP A 31 -15.12 9.04 21.91
C ASP A 31 -15.55 7.66 21.42
N GLY A 32 -14.76 7.12 20.51
CA GLY A 32 -15.05 5.89 19.80
C GLY A 32 -14.14 4.74 20.18
N ALA A 33 -14.45 3.58 19.64
CA ALA A 33 -13.58 2.42 19.68
C ALA A 33 -13.74 1.53 18.44
N LEU A 34 -12.65 0.81 18.14
CA LEU A 34 -12.61 -0.30 17.20
C LEU A 34 -12.45 -1.60 17.99
N VAL A 35 -13.21 -2.61 17.63
CA VAL A 35 -13.05 -3.98 18.16
C VAL A 35 -12.38 -4.84 17.11
N VAL A 36 -11.26 -5.42 17.47
CA VAL A 36 -10.48 -6.29 16.57
C VAL A 36 -10.39 -7.69 17.16
N CYS A 37 -10.73 -8.68 16.35
CA CYS A 37 -10.56 -10.09 16.67
C CYS A 37 -9.98 -10.82 15.46
N ARG A 38 -8.98 -11.65 15.68
CA ARG A 38 -8.28 -12.41 14.62
C ARG A 38 -7.77 -11.50 13.48
N GLY A 39 -7.26 -10.31 13.81
CA GLY A 39 -6.74 -9.34 12.85
C GLY A 39 -7.80 -8.62 11.98
N LYS A 40 -9.08 -8.75 12.31
CA LYS A 40 -10.18 -8.08 11.60
C LYS A 40 -10.95 -7.18 12.54
N ILE A 41 -11.33 -6.00 12.04
CA ILE A 41 -12.29 -5.12 12.71
C ILE A 41 -13.65 -5.81 12.65
N ILE A 42 -14.24 -6.12 13.79
CA ILE A 42 -15.56 -6.75 13.90
C ILE A 42 -16.65 -5.77 14.32
N GLU A 43 -16.25 -4.64 14.93
CA GLU A 43 -17.17 -3.56 15.29
C GLU A 43 -16.44 -2.22 15.41
N ALA A 44 -17.18 -1.11 15.17
CA ALA A 44 -16.76 0.26 15.41
C ALA A 44 -17.95 1.07 15.93
N GLY A 45 -17.72 1.94 16.92
CA GLY A 45 -18.81 2.73 17.49
C GLY A 45 -18.39 3.55 18.72
N ALA A 46 -19.39 4.05 19.47
CA ALA A 46 -19.14 4.78 20.71
C ALA A 46 -18.49 3.87 21.77
N TYR A 47 -17.44 4.39 22.42
CA TYR A 47 -16.62 3.61 23.36
C TYR A 47 -17.43 2.94 24.49
N GLU A 48 -18.31 3.69 25.16
CA GLU A 48 -19.08 3.16 26.27
C GLU A 48 -19.96 1.96 25.86
N ASN A 49 -20.65 2.06 24.72
CA ASN A 49 -21.48 0.98 24.21
C ASN A 49 -20.69 -0.27 23.82
N ILE A 50 -19.48 -0.06 23.28
CA ILE A 50 -18.57 -1.14 22.91
C ILE A 50 -18.00 -1.79 24.18
N LYS A 51 -17.56 -1.00 25.15
CA LYS A 51 -16.99 -1.49 26.40
C LYS A 51 -17.95 -2.38 27.19
N GLU A 52 -19.25 -2.03 27.20
CA GLU A 52 -20.27 -2.84 27.83
C GLU A 52 -20.43 -4.22 27.17
N ARG A 53 -20.30 -4.31 25.83
CA ARG A 53 -20.41 -5.57 25.09
C ARG A 53 -19.17 -6.43 25.14
N TYR A 54 -18.00 -5.81 25.34
CA TYR A 54 -16.71 -6.49 25.38
C TYR A 54 -15.94 -6.18 26.67
N PRO A 55 -16.49 -6.54 27.85
CA PRO A 55 -15.90 -6.18 29.16
C PRO A 55 -14.51 -6.77 29.38
N GLU A 56 -14.22 -7.93 28.76
CA GLU A 56 -12.95 -8.66 28.90
C GLU A 56 -11.94 -8.32 27.80
N ALA A 57 -12.23 -7.38 26.89
CA ALA A 57 -11.33 -7.00 25.81
C ALA A 57 -10.07 -6.29 26.34
N PHE A 58 -8.93 -6.58 25.74
CA PHE A 58 -7.71 -5.81 25.97
C PHE A 58 -7.81 -4.42 25.37
N VAL A 59 -7.81 -3.40 26.22
CA VAL A 59 -7.97 -2.01 25.80
C VAL A 59 -6.60 -1.36 25.56
N THR A 60 -6.43 -0.79 24.37
CA THR A 60 -5.34 0.16 24.06
C THR A 60 -5.95 1.54 23.89
N ASP A 61 -5.50 2.51 24.70
CA ASP A 61 -6.03 3.87 24.70
C ASP A 61 -5.21 4.77 23.78
N TYR A 62 -5.88 5.26 22.73
CA TYR A 62 -5.39 6.27 21.78
C TYR A 62 -6.19 7.57 21.88
N SER A 63 -6.72 7.91 23.08
CA SER A 63 -7.46 9.17 23.29
C SER A 63 -6.69 10.38 22.76
N GLY A 64 -7.40 11.25 22.03
CA GLY A 64 -6.82 12.40 21.33
C GLY A 64 -6.12 12.07 19.99
N LYS A 65 -6.25 10.83 19.52
CA LYS A 65 -5.79 10.42 18.19
C LYS A 65 -6.96 9.93 17.35
N LEU A 66 -6.89 10.20 16.05
CA LEU A 66 -7.87 9.75 15.07
C LEU A 66 -7.50 8.31 14.60
N LEU A 67 -8.42 7.39 14.77
CA LEU A 67 -8.39 6.04 14.22
C LEU A 67 -9.22 6.03 12.93
N MET A 68 -8.56 5.82 11.80
CA MET A 68 -9.19 5.81 10.48
C MET A 68 -8.60 4.70 9.61
N PRO A 69 -9.31 4.26 8.54
CA PRO A 69 -8.74 3.37 7.55
C PRO A 69 -7.44 3.93 6.99
N GLY A 70 -6.49 3.06 6.67
CA GLY A 70 -5.28 3.45 5.98
C GLY A 70 -5.57 4.06 4.61
N LEU A 71 -4.67 4.93 4.15
CA LEU A 71 -4.78 5.55 2.84
C LEU A 71 -4.57 4.52 1.72
N ILE A 72 -5.19 4.77 0.58
CA ILE A 72 -5.07 3.96 -0.63
C ILE A 72 -4.42 4.81 -1.72
N ASP A 73 -3.25 4.40 -2.20
CA ASP A 73 -2.61 5.02 -3.34
C ASP A 73 -2.95 4.24 -4.62
N SER A 74 -3.70 4.87 -5.52
CA SER A 74 -4.17 4.23 -6.75
C SER A 74 -3.20 4.38 -7.94
N HIS A 75 -2.06 5.05 -7.78
CA HIS A 75 -1.07 5.23 -8.84
C HIS A 75 0.30 5.60 -8.27
N ILE A 76 1.17 4.61 -8.11
CA ILE A 76 2.54 4.80 -7.59
C ILE A 76 3.52 3.87 -8.31
N HIS A 77 4.78 4.29 -8.43
CA HIS A 77 5.85 3.52 -9.06
C HIS A 77 6.90 3.12 -8.02
N TYR A 78 6.98 1.83 -7.65
CA TYR A 78 7.95 1.41 -6.66
C TYR A 78 9.42 1.50 -7.14
N PRO A 79 9.74 1.31 -8.46
CA PRO A 79 11.11 1.48 -8.93
C PRO A 79 11.64 2.91 -8.79
N GLN A 80 10.75 3.89 -8.69
CA GLN A 80 11.12 5.31 -8.58
C GLN A 80 11.42 5.74 -7.13
N SER A 81 11.39 4.83 -6.17
CA SER A 81 11.65 5.14 -4.76
C SER A 81 13.03 5.76 -4.52
N GLU A 82 14.06 5.38 -5.30
CA GLU A 82 15.41 5.88 -5.14
C GLU A 82 15.67 7.20 -5.89
N MET A 83 14.72 7.66 -6.71
CA MET A 83 14.85 8.90 -7.47
C MET A 83 13.87 10.00 -7.02
N ILE A 84 13.31 9.87 -5.82
CA ILE A 84 12.45 10.89 -5.23
C ILE A 84 13.21 12.21 -5.12
N GLY A 85 12.63 13.27 -5.71
CA GLY A 85 13.23 14.61 -5.68
C GLY A 85 14.32 14.85 -6.73
N MET A 86 14.65 13.90 -7.58
CA MET A 86 15.55 14.13 -8.71
C MET A 86 14.88 15.03 -9.76
N TYR A 87 15.59 16.07 -10.16
CA TYR A 87 15.07 17.07 -11.11
C TYR A 87 15.40 16.70 -12.56
N GLY A 88 14.38 16.69 -13.41
CA GLY A 88 14.52 16.58 -14.85
C GLY A 88 13.96 17.81 -15.58
N LYS A 89 14.61 18.25 -16.67
CA LYS A 89 14.16 19.40 -17.47
C LYS A 89 12.87 19.11 -18.22
N GLN A 90 12.79 17.95 -18.85
CA GLN A 90 11.66 17.42 -19.58
C GLN A 90 11.42 15.95 -19.20
N LEU A 91 10.22 15.43 -19.42
CA LEU A 91 9.87 14.05 -19.08
C LEU A 91 10.80 13.03 -19.74
N LEU A 92 11.08 13.19 -21.03
CA LEU A 92 11.94 12.24 -21.76
C LEU A 92 13.38 12.29 -21.28
N ASP A 93 13.89 13.48 -20.94
CA ASP A 93 15.23 13.62 -20.37
C ASP A 93 15.31 12.92 -19.02
N TRP A 94 14.30 13.11 -18.16
CA TRP A 94 14.19 12.48 -16.86
C TRP A 94 14.10 10.95 -16.96
N LEU A 95 13.31 10.43 -17.91
CA LEU A 95 13.21 8.99 -18.14
C LEU A 95 14.56 8.40 -18.55
N ASN A 96 15.28 9.03 -19.48
CA ASN A 96 16.56 8.55 -19.99
C ASN A 96 17.70 8.68 -18.95
N GLU A 97 17.68 9.77 -18.17
CA GLU A 97 18.77 10.06 -17.22
C GLU A 97 18.64 9.27 -15.91
N TYR A 98 17.41 9.05 -15.43
CA TYR A 98 17.17 8.45 -14.12
C TYR A 98 16.33 7.17 -14.18
N THR A 99 15.16 7.19 -14.83
CA THR A 99 14.19 6.11 -14.71
C THR A 99 14.68 4.83 -15.36
N TYR A 100 15.06 4.87 -16.62
CA TYR A 100 15.48 3.66 -17.33
C TYR A 100 16.72 3.01 -16.73
N PRO A 101 17.81 3.76 -16.40
CA PRO A 101 18.96 3.15 -15.72
C PRO A 101 18.63 2.53 -14.37
N THR A 102 17.70 3.13 -13.61
CA THR A 102 17.26 2.57 -12.34
C THR A 102 16.44 1.30 -12.56
N GLU A 103 15.47 1.31 -13.50
CA GLU A 103 14.63 0.15 -13.79
C GLU A 103 15.42 -1.06 -14.31
N GLU A 104 16.51 -0.86 -15.04
CA GLU A 104 17.41 -1.93 -15.47
C GLU A 104 17.96 -2.77 -14.31
N ALA A 105 18.23 -2.15 -13.16
CA ALA A 105 18.74 -2.82 -11.98
C ALA A 105 17.74 -3.82 -11.36
N PHE A 106 16.46 -3.70 -11.66
CA PHE A 106 15.41 -4.56 -11.11
C PHE A 106 15.34 -5.97 -11.70
N GLY A 107 16.18 -6.29 -12.67
CA GLY A 107 16.47 -7.66 -13.08
C GLY A 107 17.25 -8.46 -12.02
N ASP A 108 17.90 -7.78 -11.07
CA ASP A 108 18.50 -8.40 -9.89
C ASP A 108 17.47 -8.57 -8.78
N SER A 109 17.14 -9.80 -8.44
CA SER A 109 16.12 -10.14 -7.43
C SER A 109 16.47 -9.61 -6.02
N GLU A 110 17.77 -9.57 -5.67
CA GLU A 110 18.21 -9.07 -4.35
C GLU A 110 18.02 -7.55 -4.27
N TYR A 111 18.42 -6.84 -5.31
CA TYR A 111 18.20 -5.40 -5.43
C TYR A 111 16.71 -5.07 -5.39
N ALA A 112 15.91 -5.72 -6.23
CA ALA A 112 14.46 -5.54 -6.28
C ALA A 112 13.80 -5.78 -4.91
N GLY A 113 14.23 -6.83 -4.18
CA GLY A 113 13.73 -7.14 -2.83
C GLY A 113 14.09 -6.10 -1.79
N ARG A 114 15.30 -5.52 -1.83
CA ARG A 114 15.68 -4.43 -0.93
C ARG A 114 14.84 -3.18 -1.17
N VAL A 115 14.66 -2.78 -2.43
CA VAL A 115 13.86 -1.60 -2.79
C VAL A 115 12.38 -1.83 -2.47
N ALA A 116 11.83 -3.03 -2.74
CA ALA A 116 10.45 -3.36 -2.39
C ALA A 116 10.20 -3.25 -0.87
N ARG A 117 11.15 -3.72 -0.05
CA ARG A 117 11.05 -3.62 1.41
C ARG A 117 11.11 -2.17 1.90
N PHE A 118 12.00 -1.37 1.33
CA PHE A 118 12.05 0.07 1.59
C PHE A 118 10.71 0.74 1.22
N PHE A 119 10.23 0.51 0.00
CA PHE A 119 9.00 1.07 -0.53
C PHE A 119 7.77 0.76 0.37
N VAL A 120 7.54 -0.50 0.70
CA VAL A 120 6.41 -0.91 1.55
C VAL A 120 6.50 -0.29 2.95
N ASN A 121 7.71 -0.23 3.54
CA ASN A 121 7.90 0.42 4.83
C ASN A 121 7.60 1.93 4.78
N GLU A 122 8.01 2.63 3.72
CA GLU A 122 7.71 4.05 3.56
C GLU A 122 6.21 4.30 3.35
N LEU A 123 5.50 3.43 2.62
CA LEU A 123 4.05 3.52 2.51
C LEU A 123 3.37 3.43 3.89
N PHE A 124 3.72 2.43 4.70
CA PHE A 124 3.17 2.30 6.06
C PHE A 124 3.53 3.48 6.96
N ARG A 125 4.76 3.99 6.91
CA ARG A 125 5.17 5.18 7.67
C ARG A 125 4.33 6.41 7.37
N ASN A 126 3.82 6.49 6.13
CA ASN A 126 2.99 7.60 5.66
C ASN A 126 1.49 7.27 5.69
N GLY A 127 1.10 6.15 6.30
CA GLY A 127 -0.30 5.77 6.50
C GLY A 127 -0.97 5.11 5.30
N THR A 128 -0.23 4.80 4.22
CA THR A 128 -0.75 4.07 3.06
C THR A 128 -0.70 2.57 3.33
N THR A 129 -1.86 1.91 3.31
CA THR A 129 -2.01 0.48 3.63
C THR A 129 -2.44 -0.37 2.44
N ALA A 130 -2.80 0.28 1.33
CA ALA A 130 -3.10 -0.37 0.06
C ALA A 130 -2.59 0.49 -1.10
N CYS A 131 -2.12 -0.14 -2.18
CA CYS A 131 -1.74 0.60 -3.37
C CYS A 131 -1.93 -0.19 -4.66
N MET A 132 -2.03 0.56 -5.77
CA MET A 132 -1.85 0.06 -7.13
C MET A 132 -0.48 0.56 -7.61
N ALA A 133 0.52 -0.35 -7.62
CA ALA A 133 1.90 -0.01 -7.88
C ALA A 133 2.35 -0.52 -9.26
N TYR A 134 3.06 0.32 -9.99
CA TYR A 134 3.82 -0.11 -11.17
C TYR A 134 5.15 -0.71 -10.72
N ALA A 135 5.46 -1.92 -11.23
CA ALA A 135 6.77 -2.54 -11.13
C ALA A 135 7.63 -2.16 -12.36
N THR A 136 8.49 -3.04 -12.85
CA THR A 136 9.26 -2.88 -14.08
C THR A 136 8.91 -3.95 -15.11
N VAL A 137 9.63 -3.98 -16.22
CA VAL A 137 9.54 -5.05 -17.24
C VAL A 137 10.07 -6.40 -16.72
N HIS A 138 10.87 -6.38 -15.66
CA HIS A 138 11.48 -7.59 -15.08
C HIS A 138 10.48 -8.30 -14.15
N LYS A 139 10.22 -9.59 -14.37
CA LYS A 139 9.39 -10.40 -13.48
C LYS A 139 9.96 -10.52 -12.07
N GLU A 140 11.29 -10.40 -11.92
CA GLU A 140 11.99 -10.36 -10.65
C GLU A 140 11.48 -9.22 -9.77
N SER A 141 11.24 -8.04 -10.37
CA SER A 141 10.69 -6.88 -9.66
C SER A 141 9.27 -7.12 -9.15
N VAL A 142 8.44 -7.77 -9.96
CA VAL A 142 7.05 -8.10 -9.59
C VAL A 142 7.03 -9.13 -8.47
N ASN A 143 7.83 -10.21 -8.60
CA ASN A 143 7.93 -11.27 -7.61
C ASN A 143 8.45 -10.74 -6.27
N ALA A 144 9.46 -9.87 -6.30
CA ALA A 144 10.00 -9.23 -5.11
C ALA A 144 8.95 -8.38 -4.40
N LEU A 145 8.20 -7.57 -5.15
CA LEU A 145 7.16 -6.71 -4.60
C LEU A 145 6.01 -7.51 -3.97
N PHE A 146 5.50 -8.55 -4.66
CA PHE A 146 4.48 -9.43 -4.09
C PHE A 146 4.96 -10.20 -2.87
N SER A 147 6.21 -10.66 -2.86
CA SER A 147 6.79 -11.35 -1.71
C SER A 147 6.79 -10.45 -0.47
N VAL A 148 7.27 -9.22 -0.61
CA VAL A 148 7.30 -8.25 0.49
C VAL A 148 5.89 -7.84 0.91
N ALA A 149 4.99 -7.56 -0.04
CA ALA A 149 3.60 -7.23 0.29
C ALA A 149 2.93 -8.36 1.09
N SER A 150 3.20 -9.62 0.75
CA SER A 150 2.69 -10.79 1.46
C SER A 150 3.26 -10.89 2.89
N GLU A 151 4.55 -10.63 3.09
CA GLU A 151 5.17 -10.60 4.43
C GLU A 151 4.49 -9.60 5.37
N TYR A 152 4.13 -8.44 4.84
CA TYR A 152 3.48 -7.36 5.59
C TYR A 152 1.95 -7.43 5.58
N ASN A 153 1.36 -8.42 4.90
CA ASN A 153 -0.09 -8.55 4.68
C ASN A 153 -0.69 -7.25 4.08
N MET A 154 0.06 -6.60 3.19
CA MET A 154 -0.36 -5.36 2.52
C MET A 154 -1.27 -5.67 1.33
N GLN A 155 -2.36 -4.93 1.19
CA GLN A 155 -3.20 -4.99 0.00
C GLN A 155 -2.49 -4.32 -1.17
N MET A 156 -2.19 -5.09 -2.23
CA MET A 156 -1.44 -4.58 -3.37
C MET A 156 -1.98 -5.12 -4.69
N LEU A 157 -2.11 -4.21 -5.64
CA LEU A 157 -2.33 -4.51 -7.06
C LEU A 157 -1.04 -4.13 -7.80
N THR A 158 -0.42 -5.08 -8.46
CA THR A 158 0.76 -4.83 -9.29
C THR A 158 0.85 -5.86 -10.41
N GLY A 159 1.68 -5.59 -11.38
CA GLY A 159 1.97 -6.49 -12.48
C GLY A 159 3.20 -6.03 -13.26
N LYS A 160 3.63 -6.87 -14.20
CA LYS A 160 4.73 -6.58 -15.10
C LYS A 160 4.35 -5.42 -16.03
N VAL A 161 5.26 -4.45 -16.16
CA VAL A 161 5.17 -3.41 -17.20
C VAL A 161 5.59 -4.02 -18.54
N LEU A 162 4.88 -3.69 -19.60
CA LEU A 162 5.17 -4.13 -20.95
C LEU A 162 5.66 -2.95 -21.78
N MET A 163 6.88 -3.05 -22.31
CA MET A 163 7.47 -2.03 -23.17
C MET A 163 7.96 -2.67 -24.49
N ASN A 164 7.37 -2.32 -25.62
CA ASN A 164 7.72 -2.86 -26.93
C ASN A 164 8.28 -1.81 -27.91
N ARG A 165 8.42 -0.54 -27.50
CA ARG A 165 8.97 0.55 -28.30
C ARG A 165 9.34 1.75 -27.44
N ASN A 166 10.23 2.60 -27.98
CA ASN A 166 10.64 3.87 -27.36
C ASN A 166 11.27 3.72 -25.97
N ALA A 167 11.91 2.57 -25.71
CA ALA A 167 12.64 2.28 -24.49
C ALA A 167 14.05 1.76 -24.85
N PRO A 168 15.01 1.76 -23.92
CA PRO A 168 16.28 1.07 -24.10
C PRO A 168 16.09 -0.42 -24.42
N GLN A 169 16.99 -0.99 -25.22
CA GLN A 169 16.89 -2.39 -25.62
C GLN A 169 16.84 -3.35 -24.44
N SER A 170 17.49 -3.01 -23.35
CA SER A 170 17.51 -3.78 -22.08
C SER A 170 16.16 -3.84 -21.37
N LEU A 171 15.26 -2.90 -21.66
CA LEU A 171 13.91 -2.81 -21.08
C LEU A 171 12.81 -3.15 -22.09
N MET A 172 13.18 -3.64 -23.28
CA MET A 172 12.17 -3.97 -24.29
C MET A 172 11.74 -5.42 -24.23
N ASP A 173 10.43 -5.63 -24.25
CA ASP A 173 9.80 -6.92 -24.49
C ASP A 173 9.62 -7.20 -25.97
N THR A 174 9.73 -8.47 -26.37
CA THR A 174 9.06 -8.98 -27.56
C THR A 174 7.59 -9.32 -27.24
N GLU A 175 6.76 -9.55 -28.24
CA GLU A 175 5.39 -10.02 -28.03
C GLU A 175 5.38 -11.34 -27.26
N GLU A 176 6.29 -12.25 -27.58
CA GLU A 176 6.43 -13.57 -26.95
C GLU A 176 6.92 -13.47 -25.50
N SER A 177 7.95 -12.65 -25.21
CA SER A 177 8.46 -12.51 -23.84
C SER A 177 7.45 -11.76 -22.95
N GLY A 178 6.79 -10.74 -23.48
CA GLY A 178 5.77 -10.00 -22.77
C GLY A 178 4.60 -10.88 -22.34
N GLU A 179 4.12 -11.75 -23.24
CA GLU A 179 3.03 -12.69 -22.94
C GLU A 179 3.48 -13.81 -21.97
N ALA A 180 4.68 -14.36 -22.18
CA ALA A 180 5.16 -15.48 -21.37
C ALA A 180 5.48 -15.10 -19.92
N ASP A 181 5.85 -13.85 -19.66
CA ASP A 181 6.26 -13.35 -18.34
C ASP A 181 5.14 -12.59 -17.60
N SER A 182 3.95 -12.46 -18.19
CA SER A 182 2.76 -11.84 -17.59
C SER A 182 1.82 -12.89 -17.02
#